data_30203835f5297b9a5fc7765ce0869be2
#
_entry.id   30203835f5297b9a5fc7765ce0869be2
#
_cell.length_a   1.000
_cell.length_b   1.000
_cell.length_c   1.000
_cell.angle_alpha   90.00
_cell.angle_beta   90.00
_cell.angle_gamma   90.00
#
_symmetry.space_group_name_H-M   'P 1'
#
loop_
_entity.id
_entity.type
_entity.pdbx_description
1 polymer ?
#
loop_
_entity_poly.entity_id
_entity_poly.type
_entity_poly.pdbx_seq_one_letter_code
_entity_poly.pdbx_strand_id
1 'polypeptide(L)'
;MPLPLIVDVWYDGAMRNALAGRTDWLEIQGITRALEISDVWYRTYDPSGAVAAADAAHAARTILYKPHGSVAPAQNYLVADSDYVEVVTEIDIQTPIPDCVKLIRESRGFVFVGCRFNDQMLRTYARQIIKRSRGPHYVLVENEPLTRNEEKFFDEIGASVVRADAQALAAQL
;
A
#
# COMPACT_ATOMS: atom_id res chain seq x y z
N MET A 1 15.04 3.16 -11.30
CA MET A 1 13.92 2.61 -12.12
C MET A 1 12.60 2.95 -11.42
N PRO A 2 11.59 3.53 -12.07
CA PRO A 2 10.36 3.86 -11.39
C PRO A 2 9.61 2.59 -10.98
N LEU A 3 9.13 2.56 -9.74
CA LEU A 3 8.29 1.49 -9.23
C LEU A 3 6.87 1.64 -9.81
N PRO A 4 6.28 0.61 -10.38
CA PRO A 4 4.92 0.71 -10.96
C PRO A 4 3.83 0.82 -9.89
N LEU A 5 4.09 0.33 -8.69
CA LEU A 5 3.17 0.37 -7.56
C LEU A 5 3.95 0.63 -6.27
N ILE A 6 3.48 1.59 -5.50
CA ILE A 6 3.90 1.86 -4.13
C ILE A 6 2.64 1.73 -3.27
N VAL A 7 2.64 0.81 -2.31
CA VAL A 7 1.56 0.67 -1.33
C VAL A 7 2.05 1.30 -0.03
N ASP A 8 1.45 2.42 0.33
CA ASP A 8 1.81 3.17 1.53
C ASP A 8 0.64 3.14 2.52
N VAL A 9 0.84 2.47 3.64
CA VAL A 9 -0.17 2.29 4.68
C VAL A 9 -0.14 3.41 5.74
N TRP A 10 0.78 4.35 5.61
CA TRP A 10 0.90 5.48 6.53
C TRP A 10 0.08 6.69 6.05
N TYR A 11 -0.40 7.51 6.96
CA TYR A 11 -1.33 8.62 6.64
C TYR A 11 -0.65 9.87 6.15
N ASP A 12 0.65 10.03 6.36
CA ASP A 12 1.38 11.24 6.03
C ASP A 12 1.55 11.44 4.51
N GLY A 13 2.09 12.60 4.14
CA GLY A 13 2.37 12.96 2.76
C GLY A 13 3.80 12.64 2.31
N ALA A 14 4.59 11.86 3.05
CA ALA A 14 6.01 11.65 2.75
C ALA A 14 6.24 11.06 1.35
N MET A 15 5.50 10.01 0.99
CA MET A 15 5.60 9.40 -0.35
C MET A 15 5.11 10.35 -1.45
N ARG A 16 4.04 11.11 -1.21
CA ARG A 16 3.56 12.12 -2.15
C ARG A 16 4.61 13.20 -2.38
N ASN A 17 5.25 13.67 -1.33
CA ASN A 17 6.33 14.65 -1.41
C ASN A 17 7.55 14.11 -2.15
N ALA A 18 7.90 12.85 -1.94
CA ALA A 18 8.99 12.19 -2.66
C ALA A 18 8.72 12.08 -4.19
N LEU A 19 7.46 12.04 -4.59
CA LEU A 19 7.03 11.99 -5.99
C LEU A 19 6.74 13.37 -6.59
N ALA A 20 6.79 14.46 -5.82
CA ALA A 20 6.34 15.79 -6.25
C ALA A 20 7.05 16.35 -7.49
N GLY A 21 8.30 15.93 -7.75
CA GLY A 21 9.06 16.33 -8.95
C GLY A 21 8.67 15.58 -10.24
N ARG A 22 7.71 14.65 -10.17
CA ARG A 22 7.27 13.81 -11.27
C ARG A 22 5.83 14.13 -11.65
N THR A 23 5.47 13.86 -12.89
CA THR A 23 4.10 14.05 -13.42
C THR A 23 3.48 12.76 -13.95
N ASP A 24 4.22 11.64 -13.90
CA ASP A 24 3.83 10.34 -14.47
C ASP A 24 3.28 9.36 -13.44
N TRP A 25 2.71 9.89 -12.35
CA TRP A 25 2.13 9.08 -11.27
C TRP A 25 0.73 9.57 -10.87
N LEU A 26 -0.03 8.68 -10.25
CA LEU A 26 -1.32 9.00 -9.64
C LEU A 26 -1.39 8.41 -8.24
N GLU A 27 -2.15 9.05 -7.36
CA GLU A 27 -2.47 8.56 -6.04
C GLU A 27 -3.89 8.00 -6.00
N ILE A 28 -4.04 6.82 -5.39
CA ILE A 28 -5.35 6.25 -5.09
C ILE A 28 -5.47 6.13 -3.58
N GLN A 29 -6.43 6.85 -3.02
CA GLN A 29 -6.73 6.80 -1.58
C GLN A 29 -7.98 5.96 -1.32
N GLY A 30 -7.90 5.07 -0.33
CA GLY A 30 -9.07 4.46 0.27
C GLY A 30 -9.95 5.52 0.94
N ILE A 31 -11.25 5.27 0.99
CA ILE A 31 -12.24 6.16 1.59
C ILE A 31 -12.85 5.45 2.80
N THR A 32 -12.95 6.13 3.94
CA THR A 32 -13.71 5.61 5.07
C THR A 32 -15.21 5.78 4.79
N ARG A 33 -16.00 4.78 5.12
CA ARG A 33 -17.46 4.82 4.97
C ARG A 33 -18.16 5.66 6.02
N ALA A 34 -17.50 5.96 7.13
CA ALA A 34 -18.10 6.71 8.23
C ALA A 34 -18.61 8.09 7.84
N LEU A 35 -18.16 8.65 6.72
CA LEU A 35 -18.49 10.00 6.26
C LEU A 35 -19.29 10.05 4.94
N GLU A 36 -19.37 8.97 4.19
CA GLU A 36 -20.06 8.98 2.89
C GLU A 36 -20.93 7.72 2.71
N ILE A 37 -22.23 7.91 2.51
CA ILE A 37 -23.15 6.87 2.07
C ILE A 37 -22.97 6.70 0.56
N SER A 38 -21.84 6.16 0.14
CA SER A 38 -21.58 5.90 -1.28
C SER A 38 -20.88 4.57 -1.46
N ASP A 39 -21.12 3.91 -2.57
CA ASP A 39 -20.44 2.68 -2.96
C ASP A 39 -19.03 2.93 -3.53
N VAL A 40 -18.43 4.07 -3.19
CA VAL A 40 -17.10 4.46 -3.65
C VAL A 40 -16.08 4.11 -2.57
N TRP A 41 -15.21 3.15 -2.85
CA TRP A 41 -14.20 2.65 -1.93
C TRP A 41 -12.86 3.37 -2.01
N TYR A 42 -12.61 4.10 -3.10
CA TYR A 42 -11.37 4.83 -3.33
C TYR A 42 -11.57 6.00 -4.27
N ARG A 43 -10.70 6.99 -4.16
CA ARG A 43 -10.62 8.12 -5.11
C ARG A 43 -9.22 8.24 -5.66
N THR A 44 -9.14 8.66 -6.93
CA THR A 44 -7.89 8.89 -7.63
C THR A 44 -7.58 10.39 -7.68
N TYR A 45 -6.32 10.72 -7.44
CA TYR A 45 -5.82 12.09 -7.44
C TYR A 45 -4.58 12.20 -8.33
N ASP A 46 -4.48 13.30 -9.03
CA ASP A 46 -3.28 13.64 -9.81
C ASP A 46 -2.15 14.21 -8.91
N PRO A 47 -0.97 14.49 -9.46
CA PRO A 47 0.14 15.07 -8.70
C PRO A 47 -0.20 16.42 -8.05
N SER A 48 -1.11 17.21 -8.63
CA SER A 48 -1.55 18.49 -8.05
C SER A 48 -2.51 18.32 -6.86
N GLY A 49 -3.08 17.13 -6.67
CA GLY A 49 -4.10 16.84 -5.67
C GLY A 49 -5.53 17.02 -6.18
N ALA A 50 -5.72 17.29 -7.45
CA ALA A 50 -7.04 17.33 -8.06
C ALA A 50 -7.57 15.90 -8.29
N VAL A 51 -8.89 15.75 -8.18
CA VAL A 51 -9.54 14.46 -8.45
C VAL A 51 -9.35 14.12 -9.92
N ALA A 52 -8.79 12.95 -10.17
CA ALA A 52 -8.61 12.38 -11.51
C ALA A 52 -9.66 11.32 -11.80
N ALA A 53 -9.94 11.07 -13.09
CA ALA A 53 -10.79 9.98 -13.50
C ALA A 53 -10.14 8.63 -13.10
N ALA A 54 -10.97 7.66 -12.71
CA ALA A 54 -10.47 6.35 -12.23
C ALA A 54 -9.68 5.58 -13.31
N ASP A 55 -10.01 5.76 -14.57
CA ASP A 55 -9.35 5.15 -15.72
C ASP A 55 -7.97 5.77 -16.02
N ALA A 56 -7.71 7.00 -15.59
CA ALA A 56 -6.40 7.64 -15.72
C ALA A 56 -5.28 6.81 -15.05
N ALA A 57 -5.61 6.02 -14.04
CA ALA A 57 -4.67 5.14 -13.36
C ALA A 57 -4.01 4.10 -14.29
N HIS A 58 -4.66 3.70 -15.38
CA HIS A 58 -4.09 2.76 -16.34
C HIS A 58 -2.95 3.35 -17.19
N ALA A 59 -2.93 4.68 -17.34
CA ALA A 59 -1.89 5.38 -18.08
C ALA A 59 -0.72 5.84 -17.21
N ALA A 60 -0.86 5.82 -15.91
CA ALA A 60 0.18 6.23 -14.98
C ALA A 60 1.33 5.22 -14.94
N ARG A 61 2.56 5.72 -14.87
CA ARG A 61 3.76 4.90 -14.76
C ARG A 61 3.98 4.38 -13.33
N THR A 62 3.49 5.13 -12.35
CA THR A 62 3.55 4.78 -10.93
C THR A 62 2.19 5.02 -10.29
N ILE A 63 1.67 4.05 -9.59
CA ILE A 63 0.50 4.20 -8.72
C ILE A 63 1.00 4.25 -7.27
N LEU A 64 0.69 5.34 -6.58
CA LEU A 64 0.78 5.44 -5.13
C LEU A 64 -0.58 5.05 -4.55
N TYR A 65 -0.65 3.86 -3.95
CA TYR A 65 -1.88 3.36 -3.33
C TYR A 65 -1.83 3.51 -1.82
N LYS A 66 -2.73 4.30 -1.26
CA LYS A 66 -2.91 4.57 0.18
C LYS A 66 -4.24 3.96 0.65
N PRO A 67 -4.23 2.67 0.98
CA PRO A 67 -5.45 1.92 1.29
C PRO A 67 -6.21 2.44 2.52
N HIS A 68 -5.49 3.01 3.47
CA HIS A 68 -6.03 3.55 4.71
C HIS A 68 -6.33 5.05 4.62
N GLY A 69 -6.25 5.62 3.42
CA GLY A 69 -6.40 7.06 3.21
C GLY A 69 -5.17 7.86 3.56
N SER A 70 -5.28 9.17 3.58
CA SER A 70 -4.19 10.11 3.87
C SER A 70 -4.70 11.45 4.38
N VAL A 71 -3.84 12.19 5.05
CA VAL A 71 -4.11 13.58 5.49
C VAL A 71 -4.21 14.56 4.34
N ALA A 72 -3.65 14.23 3.18
CA ALA A 72 -3.73 15.04 1.95
C ALA A 72 -3.79 14.10 0.73
N PRO A 73 -4.46 14.49 -0.37
CA PRO A 73 -5.20 15.75 -0.54
C PRO A 73 -6.58 15.78 0.14
N ALA A 74 -7.17 14.64 0.51
CA ALA A 74 -8.58 14.57 0.87
C ALA A 74 -8.89 14.61 2.36
N GLN A 75 -7.92 14.52 3.26
CA GLN A 75 -8.13 14.41 4.72
C GLN A 75 -9.14 13.29 5.10
N ASN A 76 -9.09 12.19 4.39
CA ASN A 76 -9.93 11.03 4.64
C ASN A 76 -9.05 9.82 4.92
N TYR A 77 -9.04 9.32 6.14
CA TYR A 77 -8.22 8.21 6.59
C TYR A 77 -8.88 7.45 7.74
N LEU A 78 -8.49 6.20 7.91
CA LEU A 78 -9.01 5.34 8.97
C LEU A 78 -8.52 5.84 10.33
N VAL A 79 -9.41 5.95 11.31
CA VAL A 79 -9.10 6.46 12.65
C VAL A 79 -9.38 5.41 13.73
N ALA A 80 -10.48 4.71 13.61
CA ALA A 80 -10.94 3.76 14.63
C ALA A 80 -10.64 2.31 14.24
N ASP A 81 -10.51 1.43 15.22
CA ASP A 81 -10.34 -0.01 15.01
C ASP A 81 -11.49 -0.60 14.18
N SER A 82 -12.71 -0.08 14.33
CA SER A 82 -13.88 -0.46 13.53
C SER A 82 -13.68 -0.19 12.05
N ASP A 83 -13.03 0.92 11.69
CA ASP A 83 -12.76 1.28 10.29
C ASP A 83 -11.77 0.29 9.67
N TYR A 84 -10.75 -0.13 10.43
CA TYR A 84 -9.80 -1.15 9.99
C TYR A 84 -10.45 -2.51 9.79
N VAL A 85 -11.33 -2.91 10.71
CA VAL A 85 -12.08 -4.16 10.60
C VAL A 85 -12.94 -4.14 9.35
N GLU A 86 -13.64 -3.05 9.08
CA GLU A 86 -14.46 -2.88 7.89
C GLU A 86 -13.61 -3.03 6.60
N VAL A 87 -12.50 -2.28 6.50
CA VAL A 87 -11.60 -2.36 5.34
C VAL A 87 -11.06 -3.77 5.13
N VAL A 88 -10.66 -4.46 6.19
CA VAL A 88 -10.13 -5.82 6.10
C VAL A 88 -11.21 -6.84 5.72
N THR A 89 -12.42 -6.69 6.24
CA THR A 89 -13.53 -7.60 5.95
C THR A 89 -14.04 -7.43 4.52
N GLU A 90 -14.23 -6.19 4.10
CA GLU A 90 -14.75 -5.85 2.78
C GLU A 90 -13.76 -6.16 1.64
N ILE A 91 -12.45 -6.15 1.93
CA ILE A 91 -11.42 -6.56 0.96
C ILE A 91 -11.68 -7.96 0.38
N ASP A 92 -12.22 -8.85 1.17
CA ASP A 92 -12.47 -10.23 0.70
C ASP A 92 -13.85 -10.39 0.04
N ILE A 93 -14.82 -9.55 0.37
CA ILE A 93 -16.21 -9.70 -0.06
C ILE A 93 -16.54 -8.82 -1.27
N GLN A 94 -16.18 -7.54 -1.25
CA GLN A 94 -16.57 -6.56 -2.27
C GLN A 94 -15.40 -5.97 -3.06
N THR A 95 -14.20 -6.45 -2.82
CA THR A 95 -13.00 -6.05 -3.57
C THR A 95 -12.68 -4.55 -3.60
N PRO A 96 -12.44 -3.92 -2.47
CA PRO A 96 -12.08 -2.50 -2.45
C PRO A 96 -10.68 -2.20 -3.02
N ILE A 97 -9.87 -3.23 -3.33
CA ILE A 97 -8.59 -2.99 -4.00
C ILE A 97 -8.84 -2.59 -5.46
N PRO A 98 -8.33 -1.43 -5.92
CA PRO A 98 -8.50 -0.96 -7.29
C PRO A 98 -8.02 -1.96 -8.34
N ASP A 99 -8.72 -2.07 -9.47
CA ASP A 99 -8.38 -3.05 -10.51
C ASP A 99 -6.98 -2.82 -11.11
N CYS A 100 -6.56 -1.57 -11.27
CA CYS A 100 -5.20 -1.26 -11.71
C CYS A 100 -4.14 -1.80 -10.73
N VAL A 101 -4.37 -1.74 -9.41
CA VAL A 101 -3.49 -2.32 -8.39
C VAL A 101 -3.48 -3.84 -8.49
N LYS A 102 -4.64 -4.48 -8.69
CA LYS A 102 -4.74 -5.94 -8.90
C LYS A 102 -3.93 -6.38 -10.12
N LEU A 103 -4.08 -5.70 -11.24
CA LEU A 103 -3.35 -6.01 -12.48
C LEU A 103 -1.83 -5.86 -12.31
N ILE A 104 -1.39 -4.80 -11.66
CA ILE A 104 0.04 -4.58 -11.44
C ILE A 104 0.66 -5.67 -10.57
N ARG A 105 -0.03 -6.11 -9.52
CA ARG A 105 0.51 -7.09 -8.56
C ARG A 105 0.57 -8.53 -9.09
N GLU A 106 -0.31 -8.91 -10.02
CA GLU A 106 -0.43 -10.31 -10.50
C GLU A 106 0.86 -10.92 -11.05
N SER A 107 1.74 -10.11 -11.62
CA SER A 107 3.00 -10.56 -12.23
C SER A 107 4.24 -10.21 -11.43
N ARG A 108 4.11 -9.66 -10.21
CA ARG A 108 5.22 -9.08 -9.45
C ARG A 108 5.27 -9.59 -8.01
N GLY A 109 6.49 -9.61 -7.46
CA GLY A 109 6.72 -9.74 -6.03
C GLY A 109 6.64 -8.38 -5.32
N PHE A 110 6.58 -8.44 -4.00
CA PHE A 110 6.59 -7.25 -3.14
C PHE A 110 7.90 -7.16 -2.36
N VAL A 111 8.35 -5.93 -2.16
CA VAL A 111 9.39 -5.59 -1.20
C VAL A 111 8.73 -4.78 -0.10
N PHE A 112 8.73 -5.31 1.12
CA PHE A 112 8.22 -4.62 2.31
C PHE A 112 9.36 -3.84 2.96
N VAL A 113 9.20 -2.53 3.08
CA VAL A 113 10.20 -1.62 3.65
C VAL A 113 9.58 -0.87 4.82
N GLY A 114 10.27 -0.83 5.96
CA GLY A 114 9.78 -0.16 7.17
C GLY A 114 8.53 -0.80 7.79
N CYS A 115 8.19 -2.02 7.37
CA CYS A 115 7.01 -2.73 7.86
C CYS A 115 7.38 -3.66 9.00
N ARG A 116 6.72 -3.48 10.16
CA ARG A 116 6.76 -4.42 11.27
C ARG A 116 5.43 -5.18 11.30
N PHE A 117 5.52 -6.50 11.25
CA PHE A 117 4.35 -7.38 11.19
C PHE A 117 4.04 -8.04 12.55
N ASN A 118 4.38 -7.37 13.63
CA ASN A 118 4.00 -7.75 14.98
C ASN A 118 2.48 -7.57 15.23
N ASP A 119 1.83 -6.67 14.51
CA ASP A 119 0.38 -6.43 14.57
C ASP A 119 -0.41 -7.35 13.65
N GLN A 120 -1.56 -7.86 14.13
CA GLN A 120 -2.40 -8.78 13.37
C GLN A 120 -3.09 -8.11 12.17
N MET A 121 -3.51 -6.86 12.31
CA MET A 121 -4.19 -6.14 11.24
C MET A 121 -3.26 -5.90 10.06
N LEU A 122 -2.01 -5.49 10.33
CA LEU A 122 -0.99 -5.32 9.29
C LEU A 122 -0.69 -6.62 8.56
N ARG A 123 -0.58 -7.76 9.29
CA ARG A 123 -0.41 -9.08 8.66
C ARG A 123 -1.61 -9.44 7.78
N THR A 124 -2.82 -9.19 8.26
CA THR A 124 -4.04 -9.49 7.49
C THR A 124 -4.10 -8.66 6.23
N TYR A 125 -3.83 -7.36 6.33
CA TYR A 125 -3.77 -6.49 5.17
C TYR A 125 -2.68 -6.93 4.17
N ALA A 126 -1.47 -7.23 4.66
CA ALA A 126 -0.39 -7.71 3.79
C ALA A 126 -0.77 -8.99 3.03
N ARG A 127 -1.44 -9.95 3.68
CA ARG A 127 -1.95 -11.15 2.98
C ARG A 127 -2.91 -10.79 1.84
N GLN A 128 -3.77 -9.80 2.05
CA GLN A 128 -4.70 -9.38 1.02
C GLN A 128 -4.01 -8.66 -0.15
N ILE A 129 -3.07 -7.77 0.14
CA ILE A 129 -2.38 -7.04 -0.92
C ILE A 129 -1.50 -7.94 -1.79
N ILE A 130 -0.88 -8.98 -1.22
CA ILE A 130 -0.06 -9.94 -1.97
C ILE A 130 -0.87 -11.10 -2.59
N LYS A 131 -2.15 -11.22 -2.26
CA LYS A 131 -3.02 -12.26 -2.81
C LYS A 131 -2.98 -12.24 -4.35
N ARG A 132 -2.69 -13.37 -4.97
CA ARG A 132 -2.51 -13.54 -6.42
C ARG A 132 -1.27 -12.84 -7.02
N SER A 133 -0.38 -12.28 -6.22
CA SER A 133 0.91 -11.82 -6.70
C SER A 133 1.83 -13.01 -6.98
N ARG A 134 2.90 -12.79 -7.76
CA ARG A 134 3.94 -13.80 -7.98
C ARG A 134 5.19 -13.40 -7.22
N GLY A 135 5.64 -14.27 -6.31
CA GLY A 135 6.92 -14.07 -5.66
C GLY A 135 8.10 -13.94 -6.67
N PRO A 136 9.29 -13.66 -6.19
CA PRO A 136 9.65 -13.65 -4.77
C PRO A 136 9.18 -12.40 -4.03
N HIS A 137 8.89 -12.55 -2.74
CA HIS A 137 8.64 -11.44 -1.82
C HIS A 137 9.86 -11.24 -0.94
N TYR A 138 10.14 -10.01 -0.59
CA TYR A 138 11.24 -9.63 0.29
C TYR A 138 10.73 -8.72 1.41
N VAL A 139 11.33 -8.90 2.59
CA VAL A 139 11.12 -8.00 3.72
C VAL A 139 12.46 -7.41 4.12
N LEU A 140 12.56 -6.09 4.02
CA LEU A 140 13.74 -5.38 4.48
C LEU A 140 13.60 -5.09 5.96
N VAL A 141 14.48 -5.64 6.76
CA VAL A 141 14.58 -5.40 8.20
C VAL A 141 15.97 -4.85 8.53
N GLU A 142 16.00 -3.90 9.44
CA GLU A 142 17.23 -3.40 10.02
C GLU A 142 17.75 -4.38 11.08
N ASN A 143 18.57 -3.92 12.01
CA ASN A 143 19.22 -4.76 13.01
C ASN A 143 18.31 -5.22 14.16
N GLU A 144 17.05 -4.85 14.18
CA GLU A 144 16.12 -5.25 15.21
C GLU A 144 15.75 -6.74 15.12
N PRO A 145 15.63 -7.43 16.27
CA PRO A 145 15.19 -8.82 16.29
C PRO A 145 13.74 -8.93 15.84
N LEU A 146 13.47 -9.98 15.08
CA LEU A 146 12.11 -10.34 14.69
C LEU A 146 11.41 -11.03 15.86
N THR A 147 10.13 -10.78 15.99
CA THR A 147 9.27 -11.55 16.88
C THR A 147 8.91 -12.89 16.24
N ARG A 148 8.58 -13.88 17.07
CA ARG A 148 8.12 -15.19 16.59
C ARG A 148 6.94 -15.09 15.61
N ASN A 149 6.06 -14.11 15.80
CA ASN A 149 4.91 -13.92 14.91
C ASN A 149 5.32 -13.35 13.55
N GLU A 150 6.33 -12.48 13.51
CA GLU A 150 6.90 -11.96 12.26
C GLU A 150 7.60 -13.07 11.48
N GLU A 151 8.47 -13.87 12.13
CA GLU A 151 9.15 -15.00 11.49
C GLU A 151 8.13 -15.97 10.88
N LYS A 152 7.14 -16.39 11.67
CA LYS A 152 6.08 -17.28 11.18
C LYS A 152 5.31 -16.68 10.00
N PHE A 153 5.04 -15.39 10.04
CA PHE A 153 4.33 -14.71 8.97
C PHE A 153 5.15 -14.64 7.68
N PHE A 154 6.45 -14.37 7.77
CA PHE A 154 7.34 -14.35 6.60
C PHE A 154 7.46 -15.72 5.95
N ASP A 155 7.58 -16.77 6.76
CA ASP A 155 7.56 -18.15 6.25
C ASP A 155 6.23 -18.48 5.55
N GLU A 156 5.10 -18.09 6.14
CA GLU A 156 3.76 -18.30 5.60
C GLU A 156 3.57 -17.66 4.22
N ILE A 157 4.06 -16.44 4.03
CA ILE A 157 3.93 -15.72 2.75
C ILE A 157 5.08 -16.00 1.78
N GLY A 158 6.04 -16.84 2.16
CA GLY A 158 7.21 -17.15 1.35
C GLY A 158 8.12 -15.95 1.11
N ALA A 159 8.23 -15.04 2.07
CA ALA A 159 9.07 -13.85 1.96
C ALA A 159 10.48 -14.10 2.49
N SER A 160 11.48 -13.68 1.72
CA SER A 160 12.87 -13.70 2.14
C SER A 160 13.21 -12.45 2.96
N VAL A 161 13.79 -12.65 4.14
CA VAL A 161 14.24 -11.55 4.99
C VAL A 161 15.60 -11.05 4.52
N VAL A 162 15.68 -9.77 4.21
CA VAL A 162 16.91 -9.07 3.84
C VAL A 162 17.28 -8.12 4.96
N ARG A 163 18.45 -8.31 5.56
CA ARG A 163 18.97 -7.41 6.60
C ARG A 163 19.81 -6.33 5.96
N ALA A 164 19.31 -5.13 5.90
CA ALA A 164 20.01 -3.97 5.36
C ALA A 164 19.43 -2.67 5.91
N ASP A 165 20.23 -1.63 5.91
CA ASP A 165 19.79 -0.26 6.14
C ASP A 165 18.99 0.23 4.92
N ALA A 166 17.79 0.71 5.14
CA ALA A 166 16.92 1.22 4.09
C ALA A 166 17.53 2.43 3.36
N GLN A 167 18.26 3.29 4.05
CA GLN A 167 18.92 4.44 3.44
C GLN A 167 20.10 4.01 2.56
N ALA A 168 20.88 3.03 3.01
CA ALA A 168 21.99 2.48 2.22
C ALA A 168 21.48 1.78 0.96
N LEU A 169 20.33 1.10 1.03
CA LEU A 169 19.70 0.50 -0.14
C LEU A 169 19.19 1.56 -1.12
N ALA A 170 18.52 2.60 -0.61
CA ALA A 170 18.00 3.68 -1.45
C ALA A 170 19.10 4.42 -2.21
N ALA A 171 20.30 4.53 -1.64
CA ALA A 171 21.45 5.16 -2.30
C ALA A 171 22.03 4.34 -3.47
N GLN A 172 21.65 3.07 -3.62
CA GLN A 172 22.09 2.16 -4.68
C GLN A 172 21.11 2.01 -5.84
N LEU A 173 19.89 2.55 -5.68
CA LEU A 173 18.79 2.49 -6.68
C LEU A 173 18.76 3.73 -7.58
#